data_b447eb0d0bf4550d30bb422fc1f2060f
#
_entry.id   b447eb0d0bf4550d30bb422fc1f2060f
#
_cell.length_a   1.000
_cell.length_b   1.000
_cell.length_c   1.000
_cell.angle_alpha   90.00
_cell.angle_beta   90.00
_cell.angle_gamma   90.00
#
_symmetry.space_group_name_H-M   'P 1'
#
loop_
_entity.id
_entity.type
_entity.pdbx_description
1 polymer ?
#
loop_
_entity_poly.entity_id
_entity_poly.type
_entity_poly.pdbx_seq_one_letter_code
_entity_poly.pdbx_strand_id
1 'polypeptide(L)'
;ILVVPSAEHHLDTDLEDEVMLNFVKKVNKDAEFITSHCDGAFVLAEAGLLKNKVSTTFPTDIEKMRKRYPNLDIREDVLFVHDGKYITSAGGAKSFEAALYLCEYLYGKNIAESLSAGLVIDWDLANVAHVVIK
;
A
#
# COMPACT_ATOMS: atom_id res chain seq x y z
N ILE A 1 -0.94 2.02 -13.06
CA ILE A 1 -0.71 1.91 -11.59
C ILE A 1 -1.21 3.19 -10.92
N LEU A 2 -2.05 3.03 -9.92
CA LEU A 2 -2.43 4.14 -9.04
C LEU A 2 -1.58 4.06 -7.76
N VAL A 3 -1.01 5.18 -7.37
CA VAL A 3 -0.27 5.31 -6.10
C VAL A 3 -0.98 6.33 -5.22
N VAL A 4 -1.40 5.92 -4.02
CA VAL A 4 -2.00 6.81 -3.03
C VAL A 4 -1.00 7.02 -1.90
N PRO A 5 -0.30 8.16 -1.89
CA PRO A 5 0.70 8.44 -0.86
C PRO A 5 0.05 8.91 0.45
N SER A 6 0.87 9.22 1.44
CA SER A 6 0.42 9.89 2.66
C SER A 6 -0.06 11.32 2.35
N ALA A 7 -1.06 11.77 3.09
CA ALA A 7 -1.50 13.16 3.08
C ALA A 7 -2.05 13.57 4.45
N GLU A 8 -2.03 14.86 4.72
CA GLU A 8 -2.34 15.43 6.04
C GLU A 8 -3.73 15.01 6.57
N HIS A 9 -4.71 14.86 5.68
CA HIS A 9 -6.10 14.64 6.06
C HIS A 9 -6.67 13.27 5.66
N HIS A 10 -5.80 12.28 5.36
CA HIS A 10 -6.25 10.92 4.99
C HIS A 10 -6.91 10.15 6.15
N LEU A 11 -6.81 10.64 7.37
CA LEU A 11 -7.46 10.05 8.54
C LEU A 11 -8.76 10.75 8.92
N ASP A 12 -9.08 11.86 8.27
CA ASP A 12 -10.26 12.66 8.62
C ASP A 12 -11.01 13.18 7.38
N THR A 13 -10.81 14.44 6.98
CA THR A 13 -11.65 15.09 5.97
C THR A 13 -11.52 14.53 4.56
N ASP A 14 -10.38 13.95 4.19
CA ASP A 14 -10.23 13.33 2.87
C ASP A 14 -11.16 12.13 2.69
N LEU A 15 -11.53 11.47 3.78
CA LEU A 15 -12.44 10.33 3.74
C LEU A 15 -13.91 10.74 3.47
N GLU A 16 -14.18 12.03 3.51
CA GLU A 16 -15.50 12.63 3.16
C GLU A 16 -15.47 13.26 1.76
N ASP A 17 -14.32 13.24 1.07
CA ASP A 17 -14.17 13.82 -0.26
C ASP A 17 -14.69 12.87 -1.33
N GLU A 18 -15.95 13.05 -1.71
CA GLU A 18 -16.62 12.22 -2.71
C GLU A 18 -15.94 12.29 -4.08
N VAL A 19 -15.35 13.45 -4.44
CA VAL A 19 -14.68 13.62 -5.74
C VAL A 19 -13.43 12.72 -5.78
N MET A 20 -12.62 12.76 -4.73
CA MET A 20 -11.42 11.93 -4.64
C MET A 20 -11.78 10.44 -4.57
N LEU A 21 -12.73 10.06 -3.73
CA LEU A 21 -13.13 8.66 -3.57
C LEU A 21 -13.70 8.10 -4.88
N ASN A 22 -14.52 8.87 -5.59
CA ASN A 22 -15.05 8.45 -6.88
C ASN A 22 -13.99 8.32 -7.95
N PHE A 23 -12.98 9.20 -7.95
CA PHE A 23 -11.82 9.08 -8.83
C PHE A 23 -11.06 7.76 -8.57
N VAL A 24 -10.78 7.45 -7.31
CA VAL A 24 -10.09 6.22 -6.92
C VAL A 24 -10.89 4.98 -7.36
N LYS A 25 -12.20 4.96 -7.12
CA LYS A 25 -13.09 3.88 -7.58
C LYS A 25 -13.07 3.71 -9.09
N LYS A 26 -13.08 4.82 -9.83
CA LYS A 26 -13.05 4.80 -11.29
C LYS A 26 -11.74 4.25 -11.82
N VAL A 27 -10.61 4.74 -11.32
CA VAL A 27 -9.27 4.28 -11.72
C VAL A 27 -9.08 2.80 -11.37
N ASN A 28 -9.63 2.34 -10.25
CA ASN A 28 -9.53 0.95 -9.82
C ASN A 28 -10.03 -0.04 -10.87
N LYS A 29 -11.01 0.33 -11.69
CA LYS A 29 -11.60 -0.59 -12.69
C LYS A 29 -10.58 -1.05 -13.71
N ASP A 30 -9.69 -0.17 -14.15
CA ASP A 30 -8.75 -0.43 -15.25
C ASP A 30 -7.29 -0.52 -14.81
N ALA A 31 -6.95 -0.12 -13.60
CA ALA A 31 -5.57 -0.16 -13.11
C ALA A 31 -5.13 -1.60 -12.88
N GLU A 32 -3.92 -1.94 -13.32
CA GLU A 32 -3.30 -3.24 -13.07
C GLU A 32 -2.86 -3.39 -11.61
N PHE A 33 -2.41 -2.29 -11.01
CA PHE A 33 -2.02 -2.23 -9.60
C PHE A 33 -2.56 -0.96 -8.95
N ILE A 34 -3.00 -1.13 -7.71
CA ILE A 34 -3.40 -0.06 -6.80
C ILE A 34 -2.49 -0.14 -5.59
N THR A 35 -1.76 0.90 -5.31
CA THR A 35 -0.80 0.92 -4.21
C THR A 35 -1.11 2.05 -3.24
N SER A 36 -0.78 1.84 -1.98
CA SER A 36 -0.85 2.87 -0.96
C SER A 36 0.39 2.86 -0.09
N HIS A 37 0.75 4.04 0.43
CA HIS A 37 1.83 4.21 1.38
C HIS A 37 1.28 4.93 2.61
N CYS A 38 1.68 4.46 3.79
CA CYS A 38 1.30 5.09 5.05
C CYS A 38 -0.25 5.13 5.17
N ASP A 39 -0.81 6.27 5.56
CA ASP A 39 -2.25 6.46 5.72
C ASP A 39 -3.05 6.50 4.40
N GLY A 40 -2.38 6.42 3.26
CA GLY A 40 -3.07 6.26 1.97
C GLY A 40 -3.97 5.02 1.91
N ALA A 41 -3.71 4.01 2.72
CA ALA A 41 -4.56 2.84 2.85
C ALA A 41 -5.99 3.17 3.32
N PHE A 42 -6.16 4.23 4.13
CA PHE A 42 -7.48 4.67 4.57
C PHE A 42 -8.35 5.12 3.40
N VAL A 43 -7.75 5.79 2.41
CA VAL A 43 -8.47 6.19 1.19
C VAL A 43 -8.95 4.96 0.42
N LEU A 44 -8.10 3.95 0.29
CA LEU A 44 -8.48 2.70 -0.39
C LEU A 44 -9.59 1.97 0.38
N ALA A 45 -9.48 1.93 1.71
CA ALA A 45 -10.49 1.31 2.57
C ALA A 45 -11.84 2.03 2.47
N GLU A 46 -11.85 3.37 2.53
CA GLU A 46 -13.08 4.18 2.43
C GLU A 46 -13.73 4.05 1.06
N ALA A 47 -12.94 3.89 0.01
CA ALA A 47 -13.43 3.61 -1.33
C ALA A 47 -13.97 2.18 -1.50
N GLY A 48 -13.87 1.33 -0.48
CA GLY A 48 -14.36 -0.04 -0.49
C GLY A 48 -13.46 -1.04 -1.21
N LEU A 49 -12.23 -0.66 -1.53
CA LEU A 49 -11.33 -1.48 -2.35
C LEU A 49 -10.59 -2.57 -1.57
N LEU A 50 -10.52 -2.46 -0.26
CA LEU A 50 -9.81 -3.43 0.59
C LEU A 50 -10.73 -4.50 1.20
N LYS A 51 -12.00 -4.50 0.85
CA LYS A 51 -12.95 -5.50 1.29
C LYS A 51 -12.51 -6.89 0.79
N ASN A 52 -12.45 -7.86 1.71
CA ASN A 52 -11.97 -9.21 1.44
C ASN A 52 -10.51 -9.28 0.97
N LYS A 53 -9.73 -8.27 1.29
CA LYS A 53 -8.30 -8.19 1.01
C LYS A 53 -7.52 -8.10 2.31
N VAL A 54 -6.27 -8.55 2.27
CA VAL A 54 -5.31 -8.35 3.34
C VAL A 54 -4.54 -7.06 3.05
N SER A 55 -4.36 -6.23 4.07
CA SER A 55 -3.73 -4.92 3.90
C SER A 55 -2.91 -4.51 5.12
N THR A 56 -2.18 -3.42 4.99
CA THR A 56 -1.51 -2.75 6.10
C THR A 56 -1.58 -1.23 5.92
N THR A 57 -1.14 -0.51 6.93
CA THR A 57 -1.07 0.94 6.94
C THR A 57 0.12 1.38 7.79
N PHE A 58 0.26 2.68 8.00
CA PHE A 58 1.32 3.20 8.86
C PHE A 58 1.24 2.57 10.27
N PRO A 59 2.39 2.17 10.87
CA PRO A 59 2.36 1.37 12.10
C PRO A 59 1.56 1.96 13.26
N THR A 60 1.63 3.27 13.47
CA THR A 60 0.88 3.92 14.56
C THR A 60 -0.61 4.07 14.26
N ASP A 61 -1.05 3.81 13.04
CA ASP A 61 -2.44 3.95 12.61
C ASP A 61 -3.17 2.61 12.49
N ILE A 62 -2.51 1.49 12.76
CA ILE A 62 -3.08 0.14 12.66
C ILE A 62 -4.37 0.03 13.49
N GLU A 63 -4.33 0.43 14.75
CA GLU A 63 -5.51 0.34 15.62
C GLU A 63 -6.64 1.27 15.19
N LYS A 64 -6.31 2.46 14.71
CA LYS A 64 -7.30 3.39 14.14
C LYS A 64 -8.00 2.79 12.93
N MET A 65 -7.25 2.14 12.06
CA MET A 65 -7.79 1.51 10.86
C MET A 65 -8.68 0.32 11.23
N ARG A 66 -8.26 -0.50 12.18
CA ARG A 66 -9.05 -1.63 12.69
C ARG A 66 -10.36 -1.17 13.31
N LYS A 67 -10.33 -0.07 14.05
CA LYS A 67 -11.54 0.53 14.65
C LYS A 67 -12.52 1.05 13.60
N ARG A 68 -11.99 1.77 12.60
CA ARG A 68 -12.83 2.39 11.58
C ARG A 68 -13.37 1.35 10.60
N TYR A 69 -12.59 0.33 10.29
CA TYR A 69 -12.93 -0.71 9.32
C TYR A 69 -12.82 -2.10 9.96
N PRO A 70 -13.72 -2.46 10.88
CA PRO A 70 -13.57 -3.66 11.71
C PRO A 70 -13.66 -4.99 10.94
N ASN A 71 -14.15 -4.95 9.69
CA ASN A 71 -14.28 -6.15 8.85
C ASN A 71 -13.07 -6.38 7.94
N LEU A 72 -12.08 -5.49 7.95
CA LEU A 72 -10.86 -5.64 7.15
C LEU A 72 -9.80 -6.47 7.87
N ASP A 73 -9.03 -7.24 7.11
CA ASP A 73 -7.85 -7.96 7.62
C ASP A 73 -6.63 -7.06 7.51
N ILE A 74 -6.28 -6.39 8.61
CA ILE A 74 -5.19 -5.42 8.66
C ILE A 74 -4.03 -6.02 9.43
N ARG A 75 -2.89 -6.18 8.76
CA ARG A 75 -1.68 -6.79 9.31
C ARG A 75 -0.75 -5.74 9.90
N GLU A 76 -0.14 -6.08 11.03
CA GLU A 76 0.90 -5.29 11.69
C GLU A 76 2.26 -5.98 11.54
N ASP A 77 3.34 -5.27 11.88
CA ASP A 77 4.71 -5.81 11.86
C ASP A 77 5.18 -6.26 10.47
N VAL A 78 4.62 -5.68 9.41
CA VAL A 78 5.04 -5.90 8.03
C VAL A 78 5.27 -4.57 7.33
N LEU A 79 6.19 -4.54 6.37
CA LEU A 79 6.48 -3.34 5.59
C LEU A 79 5.51 -3.15 4.44
N PHE A 80 4.99 -4.24 3.89
CA PHE A 80 3.94 -4.18 2.87
C PHE A 80 3.16 -5.49 2.81
N VAL A 81 1.97 -5.40 2.21
CA VAL A 81 1.11 -6.54 1.89
C VAL A 81 0.73 -6.45 0.41
N HIS A 82 0.86 -7.56 -0.30
CA HIS A 82 0.39 -7.70 -1.68
C HIS A 82 -0.76 -8.70 -1.71
N ASP A 83 -1.94 -8.24 -2.07
CA ASP A 83 -3.14 -9.08 -2.22
C ASP A 83 -3.86 -8.71 -3.52
N GLY A 84 -3.84 -9.63 -4.48
CA GLY A 84 -4.40 -9.38 -5.81
C GLY A 84 -3.63 -8.26 -6.53
N LYS A 85 -4.32 -7.20 -6.91
CA LYS A 85 -3.69 -6.03 -7.51
C LYS A 85 -3.34 -4.93 -6.49
N TYR A 86 -3.64 -5.17 -5.21
CA TYR A 86 -3.44 -4.18 -4.16
C TYR A 86 -2.14 -4.42 -3.42
N ILE A 87 -1.32 -3.38 -3.33
CA ILE A 87 -0.09 -3.38 -2.54
C ILE A 87 -0.19 -2.22 -1.56
N THR A 88 -0.32 -2.54 -0.27
CA THR A 88 -0.38 -1.54 0.79
C THR A 88 0.92 -1.56 1.58
N SER A 89 1.46 -0.40 1.90
CA SER A 89 2.77 -0.23 2.51
C SER A 89 2.66 0.51 3.84
N ALA A 90 3.48 0.12 4.80
CA ALA A 90 3.63 0.84 6.05
C ALA A 90 4.08 2.29 5.87
N GLY A 91 4.75 2.59 4.76
CA GLY A 91 5.09 3.96 4.41
C GLY A 91 6.37 4.50 5.06
N GLY A 92 6.43 5.82 5.18
CA GLY A 92 7.65 6.49 5.61
C GLY A 92 8.80 6.22 4.65
N ALA A 93 10.02 6.14 5.17
CA ALA A 93 11.19 5.79 4.35
C ALA A 93 11.09 4.38 3.75
N LYS A 94 10.27 3.50 4.34
CA LYS A 94 10.05 2.13 3.87
C LYS A 94 9.12 2.02 2.66
N SER A 95 8.59 3.15 2.19
CA SER A 95 7.86 3.20 0.92
C SER A 95 8.71 2.73 -0.26
N PHE A 96 10.02 2.94 -0.21
CA PHE A 96 10.95 2.47 -1.24
C PHE A 96 10.97 0.95 -1.35
N GLU A 97 10.90 0.23 -0.24
CA GLU A 97 10.90 -1.23 -0.25
C GLU A 97 9.67 -1.79 -0.96
N ALA A 98 8.50 -1.21 -0.72
CA ALA A 98 7.28 -1.61 -1.44
C ALA A 98 7.37 -1.32 -2.94
N ALA A 99 7.95 -0.18 -3.32
CA ALA A 99 8.17 0.17 -4.72
C ALA A 99 9.19 -0.76 -5.38
N LEU A 100 10.28 -1.10 -4.70
CA LEU A 100 11.28 -2.05 -5.18
C LEU A 100 10.69 -3.45 -5.33
N TYR A 101 9.82 -3.86 -4.39
CA TYR A 101 9.09 -5.11 -4.52
C TYR A 101 8.27 -5.15 -5.82
N LEU A 102 7.51 -4.09 -6.11
CA LEU A 102 6.72 -4.04 -7.35
C LEU A 102 7.61 -4.09 -8.59
N CYS A 103 8.75 -3.40 -8.56
CA CYS A 103 9.73 -3.48 -9.64
C CYS A 103 10.26 -4.91 -9.83
N GLU A 104 10.60 -5.60 -8.74
CA GLU A 104 11.04 -6.99 -8.80
C GLU A 104 9.93 -7.91 -9.34
N TYR A 105 8.70 -7.70 -8.88
CA TYR A 105 7.55 -8.49 -9.32
C TYR A 105 7.31 -8.33 -10.83
N LEU A 106 7.43 -7.11 -11.36
CA LEU A 106 7.15 -6.82 -12.78
C LEU A 106 8.34 -7.10 -13.70
N TYR A 107 9.56 -6.85 -13.25
CA TYR A 107 10.74 -6.81 -14.12
C TYR A 107 11.87 -7.74 -13.68
N GLY A 108 11.74 -8.39 -12.55
CA GLY A 108 12.72 -9.34 -12.04
C GLY A 108 13.72 -8.76 -11.06
N LYS A 109 14.40 -9.66 -10.37
CA LYS A 109 15.33 -9.35 -9.28
C LYS A 109 16.49 -8.45 -9.73
N ASN A 110 17.07 -8.70 -10.90
CA ASN A 110 18.23 -7.92 -11.39
C ASN A 110 17.90 -6.45 -11.59
N ILE A 111 16.69 -6.15 -12.10
CA ILE A 111 16.24 -4.76 -12.29
C ILE A 111 16.05 -4.10 -10.93
N ALA A 112 15.40 -4.77 -9.99
CA ALA A 112 15.19 -4.23 -8.63
C ALA A 112 16.53 -3.96 -7.92
N GLU A 113 17.49 -4.87 -8.03
CA GLU A 113 18.84 -4.68 -7.47
C GLU A 113 19.56 -3.48 -8.09
N SER A 114 19.47 -3.31 -9.41
CA SER A 114 20.06 -2.16 -10.09
C SER A 114 19.45 -0.83 -9.63
N LEU A 115 18.11 -0.79 -9.49
CA LEU A 115 17.41 0.40 -8.99
C LEU A 115 17.77 0.71 -7.54
N SER A 116 17.83 -0.31 -6.70
CA SER A 116 18.18 -0.14 -5.28
C SER A 116 19.61 0.37 -5.10
N ALA A 117 20.53 -0.09 -5.93
CA ALA A 117 21.90 0.40 -5.93
C ALA A 117 21.97 1.90 -6.25
N GLY A 118 21.19 2.36 -7.24
CA GLY A 118 21.10 3.78 -7.58
C GLY A 118 20.47 4.64 -6.48
N LEU A 119 19.63 4.04 -5.65
CA LEU A 119 18.99 4.70 -4.49
C LEU A 119 19.81 4.58 -3.21
N VAL A 120 20.92 3.84 -3.23
CA VAL A 120 21.75 3.52 -2.06
C VAL A 120 20.92 2.80 -0.98
N ILE A 121 20.07 1.86 -1.42
CA ILE A 121 19.24 1.05 -0.54
C ILE A 121 19.68 -0.41 -0.68
N ASP A 122 19.88 -1.09 0.46
CA ASP A 122 20.09 -2.54 0.47
C ASP A 122 18.74 -3.23 0.24
N TRP A 123 18.59 -3.86 -0.91
CA TRP A 123 17.36 -4.55 -1.25
C TRP A 123 17.57 -6.06 -1.30
N ASP A 124 16.85 -6.76 -0.44
CA ASP A 124 16.71 -8.21 -0.48
C ASP A 124 15.33 -8.55 0.07
N LEU A 125 14.44 -9.02 -0.81
CA LEU A 125 13.06 -9.36 -0.45
C LEU A 125 12.99 -10.37 0.71
N ALA A 126 13.95 -11.31 0.76
CA ALA A 126 13.99 -12.32 1.82
C ALA A 126 14.17 -11.72 3.23
N ASN A 127 14.75 -10.52 3.31
CA ASN A 127 15.02 -9.83 4.58
C ASN A 127 13.97 -8.77 4.93
N VAL A 128 12.92 -8.66 4.14
CA VAL A 128 11.86 -7.67 4.35
C VAL A 128 10.61 -8.36 4.89
N ALA A 129 10.13 -7.91 6.04
CA ALA A 129 8.88 -8.43 6.60
C ALA A 129 7.71 -8.01 5.70
N HIS A 130 7.05 -8.99 5.08
CA HIS A 130 5.97 -8.73 4.13
C HIS A 130 5.00 -9.91 4.05
N VAL A 131 3.83 -9.67 3.47
CA VAL A 131 2.83 -10.71 3.21
C VAL A 131 2.45 -10.64 1.74
N VAL A 132 2.47 -11.79 1.07
CA VAL A 132 1.96 -11.95 -0.29
C VAL A 132 0.86 -13.01 -0.25
N ILE A 133 -0.34 -12.64 -0.62
CA ILE A 133 -1.50 -13.55 -0.69
C ILE A 133 -1.51 -14.21 -2.07
N LYS A 134 -1.53 -15.53 -2.06
CA LYS A 134 -1.55 -16.34 -3.28
C LYS A 134 -2.93 -16.89 -3.59
#